data_41b8fd8b6ffd7fa8abe3fd80bdbf2d30
#
_entry.id   41b8fd8b6ffd7fa8abe3fd80bdbf2d30
#
_cell.length_a   1.000
_cell.length_b   1.000
_cell.length_c   1.000
_cell.angle_alpha   90.00
_cell.angle_beta   90.00
_cell.angle_gamma   90.00
#
_symmetry.space_group_name_H-M   'P 1'
#
loop_
_entity.id
_entity.type
_entity.pdbx_description
1 polymer ?
#
loop_
_entity_poly.entity_id
_entity_poly.type
_entity_poly.pdbx_seq_one_letter_code
_entity_poly.pdbx_strand_id
1 'polypeptide(L)'
;MKKIATSLLALTLVFALVLTGCGKKESSNSGNNSSSDDKTITVGASSTPHAEILEQIKDTLADEGYTLKVVVYDDYVLPNTALNDGTLDANYFQHTPYLESFNASNNTELAAVAKIHYEPFGIYGNGITDLKDLKDGATIIIPADDSNETRALFLLAQENLIKLADGSTVEKGVTTLDIVDDGGYNITAVQADTVAAQLKNADAGSIAVINGNYALAAGLKIADALASENASGEAAQTYANIVAVRKSDVDSAKTKALVAALTTQKVKDYINNTYNGAVVPIF
;
A
#
# COMPACT_ATOMS: atom_id res chain seq x y z
N MET A 1 -38.72 -12.29 -54.63
CA MET A 1 -40.06 -12.93 -54.83
C MET A 1 -40.60 -13.36 -53.48
N LYS A 2 -41.90 -12.95 -53.19
CA LYS A 2 -42.78 -13.29 -52.06
C LYS A 2 -42.30 -12.89 -50.68
N LYS A 3 -42.75 -11.76 -50.03
CA LYS A 3 -44.08 -11.28 -49.56
C LYS A 3 -44.91 -12.35 -48.85
N ILE A 4 -45.25 -12.03 -47.57
CA ILE A 4 -46.54 -12.21 -46.85
C ILE A 4 -46.17 -11.86 -45.37
N ALA A 5 -46.55 -10.79 -44.72
CA ALA A 5 -47.80 -10.04 -44.46
C ALA A 5 -48.69 -10.65 -43.37
N THR A 6 -48.97 -9.82 -42.35
CA THR A 6 -50.16 -9.70 -41.48
C THR A 6 -50.45 -10.78 -40.44
N SER A 7 -50.80 -10.49 -39.17
CA SER A 7 -51.98 -9.74 -38.69
C SER A 7 -51.94 -9.38 -37.22
N LEU A 8 -52.53 -8.23 -36.89
CA LEU A 8 -53.00 -7.73 -35.59
C LEU A 8 -54.02 -8.68 -34.94
N LEU A 9 -54.08 -8.75 -33.63
CA LEU A 9 -55.36 -8.75 -32.91
C LEU A 9 -55.20 -8.10 -31.51
N ALA A 10 -55.87 -7.00 -31.31
CA ALA A 10 -56.12 -6.34 -30.05
C ALA A 10 -57.32 -7.01 -29.34
N LEU A 11 -57.23 -7.14 -28.02
CA LEU A 11 -58.45 -7.37 -27.22
C LEU A 11 -58.32 -6.60 -25.90
N THR A 12 -59.04 -5.50 -25.86
CA THR A 12 -59.40 -4.72 -24.67
C THR A 12 -60.51 -5.42 -23.90
N LEU A 13 -60.38 -5.51 -22.57
CA LEU A 13 -61.54 -5.70 -21.70
C LEU A 13 -61.38 -4.85 -20.44
N VAL A 14 -62.25 -3.86 -20.36
CA VAL A 14 -62.55 -2.99 -19.22
C VAL A 14 -63.49 -3.74 -18.29
N PHE A 15 -63.18 -3.72 -16.96
CA PHE A 15 -64.22 -3.85 -15.94
C PHE A 15 -63.94 -2.93 -14.76
N ALA A 16 -64.95 -2.12 -14.50
CA ALA A 16 -64.93 -1.06 -13.51
C ALA A 16 -65.67 -1.46 -12.23
N LEU A 17 -65.24 -0.82 -11.12
CA LEU A 17 -66.00 -0.45 -9.91
C LEU A 17 -66.52 -1.53 -8.97
N VAL A 18 -66.10 -1.46 -7.72
CA VAL A 18 -67.00 -1.11 -6.59
C VAL A 18 -66.19 -0.48 -5.44
N LEU A 19 -66.57 0.70 -5.01
CA LEU A 19 -66.25 1.43 -3.79
C LEU A 19 -67.09 0.90 -2.63
N THR A 20 -66.44 0.70 -1.49
CA THR A 20 -66.92 0.94 -0.10
C THR A 20 -65.79 0.50 0.82
N GLY A 21 -65.28 1.19 1.78
CA GLY A 21 -65.68 2.22 2.69
C GLY A 21 -65.01 1.98 4.02
N CYS A 22 -64.74 3.07 4.73
CA CYS A 22 -64.38 3.16 6.16
C CYS A 22 -62.90 2.92 6.57
N GLY A 23 -62.24 3.98 6.70
CA GLY A 23 -61.45 4.62 7.71
C GLY A 23 -60.83 3.84 8.85
N LYS A 24 -59.48 3.82 8.79
CA LYS A 24 -58.67 3.95 10.00
C LYS A 24 -57.40 4.70 9.59
N LYS A 25 -57.21 5.87 10.18
CA LYS A 25 -55.98 6.64 10.11
C LYS A 25 -54.89 5.83 10.81
N GLU A 26 -54.14 5.01 10.10
CA GLU A 26 -52.85 4.55 10.57
C GLU A 26 -51.84 5.63 10.19
N SER A 27 -51.28 6.23 11.23
CA SER A 27 -50.13 7.10 11.18
C SER A 27 -49.02 6.32 10.47
N SER A 28 -48.74 6.70 9.23
CA SER A 28 -47.49 6.30 8.59
C SER A 28 -46.35 6.92 9.37
N ASN A 29 -45.90 6.19 10.34
CA ASN A 29 -44.60 6.40 10.95
C ASN A 29 -43.60 6.18 9.80
N SER A 30 -43.18 7.29 9.19
CA SER A 30 -42.02 7.31 8.29
C SER A 30 -40.86 6.84 9.14
N GLY A 31 -40.60 5.55 9.06
CA GLY A 31 -39.43 4.96 9.67
C GLY A 31 -38.21 5.70 9.11
N ASN A 32 -37.68 6.54 9.95
CA ASN A 32 -36.33 7.04 9.82
C ASN A 32 -35.46 5.78 9.68
N ASN A 33 -35.13 5.43 8.45
CA ASN A 33 -34.12 4.42 8.18
C ASN A 33 -32.81 5.08 8.61
N SER A 34 -32.57 5.09 9.91
CA SER A 34 -31.25 5.30 10.45
C SER A 34 -30.41 4.24 9.77
N SER A 35 -29.59 4.62 8.80
CA SER A 35 -28.46 3.83 8.39
C SER A 35 -27.78 3.44 9.72
N SER A 36 -27.84 2.16 10.07
CA SER A 36 -27.01 1.66 11.16
C SER A 36 -25.60 2.12 10.80
N ASP A 37 -25.02 3.00 11.62
CA ASP A 37 -23.64 3.45 11.41
C ASP A 37 -22.81 2.19 11.21
N ASP A 38 -22.34 1.97 10.00
CA ASP A 38 -21.49 0.84 9.68
C ASP A 38 -20.20 0.99 10.50
N LYS A 39 -20.07 0.16 11.54
CA LYS A 39 -18.95 0.15 12.46
C LYS A 39 -17.78 -0.70 11.94
N THR A 40 -17.87 -1.22 10.74
CA THR A 40 -16.76 -1.95 10.12
C THR A 40 -15.72 -0.97 9.57
N ILE A 41 -14.46 -1.16 9.93
CA ILE A 41 -13.31 -0.46 9.34
C ILE A 41 -12.56 -1.47 8.47
N THR A 42 -12.64 -1.30 7.15
CA THR A 42 -11.97 -2.17 6.18
C THR A 42 -10.65 -1.54 5.77
N VAL A 43 -9.53 -2.20 6.08
CA VAL A 43 -8.18 -1.69 5.83
C VAL A 43 -7.42 -2.61 4.88
N GLY A 44 -6.92 -2.05 3.77
CA GLY A 44 -6.01 -2.73 2.85
C GLY A 44 -4.57 -2.69 3.37
N ALA A 45 -3.85 -3.79 3.33
CA ALA A 45 -2.50 -3.89 3.87
C ALA A 45 -1.63 -4.92 3.12
N SER A 46 -0.31 -4.78 3.15
CA SER A 46 0.60 -5.89 2.81
C SER A 46 0.57 -6.94 3.91
N SER A 47 0.90 -8.20 3.58
CA SER A 47 0.80 -9.33 4.51
C SER A 47 1.64 -9.13 5.78
N THR A 48 2.90 -8.71 5.62
CA THR A 48 3.84 -8.39 6.69
C THR A 48 4.59 -7.10 6.36
N PRO A 49 4.90 -6.22 7.31
CA PRO A 49 4.50 -6.24 8.72
C PRO A 49 3.09 -5.67 8.95
N HIS A 50 2.46 -5.06 7.94
CA HIS A 50 1.30 -4.19 8.04
C HIS A 50 0.05 -4.89 8.56
N ALA A 51 -0.33 -6.03 7.94
CA ALA A 51 -1.48 -6.81 8.40
C ALA A 51 -1.25 -7.38 9.81
N GLU A 52 -0.02 -7.82 10.11
CA GLU A 52 0.34 -8.33 11.43
C GLU A 52 0.22 -7.26 12.53
N ILE A 53 0.58 -6.01 12.22
CA ILE A 53 0.42 -4.86 13.13
C ILE A 53 -1.07 -4.53 13.30
N LEU A 54 -1.86 -4.54 12.22
CA LEU A 54 -3.31 -4.32 12.29
C LEU A 54 -4.02 -5.38 13.15
N GLU A 55 -3.58 -6.63 13.13
CA GLU A 55 -4.13 -7.67 13.99
C GLU A 55 -4.01 -7.33 15.50
N GLN A 56 -2.97 -6.56 15.91
CA GLN A 56 -2.75 -6.20 17.31
C GLN A 56 -3.78 -5.20 17.85
N ILE A 57 -4.50 -4.52 16.97
CA ILE A 57 -5.47 -3.48 17.36
C ILE A 57 -6.92 -3.93 17.25
N LYS A 58 -7.21 -5.17 16.85
CA LYS A 58 -8.59 -5.69 16.70
C LYS A 58 -9.41 -5.55 17.98
N ASP A 59 -8.86 -6.01 19.09
CA ASP A 59 -9.56 -5.93 20.38
C ASP A 59 -9.75 -4.48 20.83
N THR A 60 -8.74 -3.62 20.62
CA THR A 60 -8.83 -2.19 20.96
C THR A 60 -9.97 -1.51 20.19
N LEU A 61 -10.11 -1.81 18.91
CA LEU A 61 -11.21 -1.28 18.10
C LEU A 61 -12.57 -1.89 18.47
N ALA A 62 -12.58 -3.19 18.84
CA ALA A 62 -13.80 -3.86 19.29
C ALA A 62 -14.34 -3.25 20.60
N ASP A 63 -13.48 -2.90 21.53
CA ASP A 63 -13.84 -2.21 22.77
C ASP A 63 -14.46 -0.82 22.52
N GLU A 64 -14.09 -0.17 21.39
CA GLU A 64 -14.68 1.10 20.91
C GLU A 64 -15.93 0.87 20.04
N GLY A 65 -16.35 -0.37 19.85
CA GLY A 65 -17.54 -0.74 19.07
C GLY A 65 -17.31 -0.82 17.57
N TYR A 66 -16.05 -0.89 17.12
CA TYR A 66 -15.70 -1.11 15.71
C TYR A 66 -15.29 -2.56 15.42
N THR A 67 -15.55 -3.00 14.21
CA THR A 67 -15.06 -4.28 13.69
C THR A 67 -13.96 -4.01 12.66
N LEU A 68 -12.72 -4.44 12.92
CA LEU A 68 -11.63 -4.33 11.95
C LEU A 68 -11.68 -5.49 10.96
N LYS A 69 -11.70 -5.16 9.67
CA LYS A 69 -11.54 -6.11 8.56
C LYS A 69 -10.25 -5.77 7.80
N VAL A 70 -9.27 -6.67 7.83
CA VAL A 70 -8.03 -6.52 7.06
C VAL A 70 -8.16 -7.25 5.74
N VAL A 71 -7.80 -6.58 4.64
CA VAL A 71 -7.72 -7.15 3.28
C VAL A 71 -6.28 -7.10 2.84
N VAL A 72 -5.68 -8.27 2.60
CA VAL A 72 -4.28 -8.37 2.20
C VAL A 72 -4.14 -8.21 0.70
N TYR A 73 -3.14 -7.43 0.29
CA TYR A 73 -2.73 -7.22 -1.10
C TYR A 73 -1.24 -7.55 -1.25
N ASP A 74 -0.89 -8.13 -2.40
CA ASP A 74 0.49 -8.51 -2.70
C ASP A 74 1.23 -7.42 -3.50
N ASP A 75 0.51 -6.46 -4.12
CA ASP A 75 1.05 -5.34 -4.90
C ASP A 75 0.76 -3.98 -4.25
N TYR A 76 1.36 -2.92 -4.81
CA TYR A 76 1.21 -1.55 -4.29
C TYR A 76 0.13 -0.71 -5.01
N VAL A 77 -0.42 -1.17 -6.14
CA VAL A 77 -1.39 -0.41 -6.95
C VAL A 77 -2.82 -0.64 -6.45
N LEU A 78 -3.18 -1.91 -6.24
CA LEU A 78 -4.55 -2.30 -5.88
C LEU A 78 -5.05 -1.71 -4.56
N PRO A 79 -4.24 -1.59 -3.47
CA PRO A 79 -4.75 -1.01 -2.22
C PRO A 79 -5.18 0.46 -2.36
N ASN A 80 -4.47 1.26 -3.18
CA ASN A 80 -4.84 2.64 -3.44
C ASN A 80 -6.06 2.75 -4.37
N THR A 81 -6.15 1.88 -5.37
CA THR A 81 -7.31 1.79 -6.25
C THR A 81 -8.57 1.45 -5.45
N ALA A 82 -8.51 0.41 -4.60
CA ALA A 82 -9.61 -0.02 -3.76
C ALA A 82 -9.99 1.01 -2.67
N LEU A 83 -9.03 1.80 -2.20
CA LEU A 83 -9.32 2.93 -1.31
C LEU A 83 -10.03 4.06 -2.04
N ASN A 84 -9.57 4.40 -3.24
CA ASN A 84 -10.16 5.48 -4.03
C ASN A 84 -11.59 5.17 -4.49
N ASP A 85 -11.89 3.91 -4.82
CA ASP A 85 -13.25 3.48 -5.24
C ASP A 85 -14.23 3.25 -4.08
N GLY A 86 -13.75 3.34 -2.83
CA GLY A 86 -14.58 3.18 -1.63
C GLY A 86 -14.74 1.74 -1.13
N THR A 87 -14.05 0.77 -1.74
CA THR A 87 -14.03 -0.62 -1.28
C THR A 87 -13.33 -0.76 0.08
N LEU A 88 -12.34 0.11 0.35
CA LEU A 88 -11.64 0.22 1.62
C LEU A 88 -11.99 1.53 2.32
N ASP A 89 -11.95 1.54 3.67
CA ASP A 89 -12.00 2.77 4.47
C ASP A 89 -10.63 3.42 4.61
N ALA A 90 -9.57 2.60 4.67
CA ALA A 90 -8.17 3.02 4.77
C ALA A 90 -7.25 2.01 4.10
N ASN A 91 -5.99 2.40 3.86
CA ASN A 91 -4.92 1.44 3.63
C ASN A 91 -3.68 1.76 4.48
N TYR A 92 -2.87 0.72 4.69
CA TYR A 92 -1.63 0.79 5.44
C TYR A 92 -0.64 -0.18 4.81
N PHE A 93 0.26 0.34 3.93
CA PHE A 93 1.23 -0.45 3.16
C PHE A 93 2.33 0.41 2.53
N GLN A 94 2.20 1.73 2.50
CA GLN A 94 2.95 2.66 1.67
C GLN A 94 3.54 3.81 2.49
N HIS A 95 4.51 4.50 1.93
CA HIS A 95 5.07 5.74 2.44
C HIS A 95 4.57 6.97 1.66
N THR A 96 4.77 8.17 2.21
CA THR A 96 4.26 9.41 1.62
C THR A 96 4.71 9.63 0.17
N PRO A 97 5.99 9.49 -0.23
CA PRO A 97 6.39 9.70 -1.62
C PRO A 97 5.68 8.78 -2.61
N TYR A 98 5.40 7.53 -2.23
CA TYR A 98 4.64 6.62 -3.08
C TYR A 98 3.18 7.08 -3.23
N LEU A 99 2.52 7.49 -2.15
CA LEU A 99 1.16 8.01 -2.18
C LEU A 99 1.05 9.24 -3.08
N GLU A 100 2.02 10.17 -2.99
CA GLU A 100 2.06 11.39 -3.80
C GLU A 100 2.24 11.08 -5.29
N SER A 101 3.16 10.17 -5.64
CA SER A 101 3.35 9.70 -7.02
C SER A 101 2.10 8.99 -7.54
N PHE A 102 1.46 8.13 -6.74
CA PHE A 102 0.21 7.47 -7.10
C PHE A 102 -0.90 8.48 -7.37
N ASN A 103 -1.10 9.45 -6.47
CA ASN A 103 -2.11 10.50 -6.64
C ASN A 103 -1.90 11.30 -7.93
N ALA A 104 -0.65 11.70 -8.20
CA ALA A 104 -0.30 12.45 -9.40
C ALA A 104 -0.57 11.65 -10.69
N SER A 105 -0.17 10.37 -10.71
CA SER A 105 -0.29 9.51 -11.88
C SER A 105 -1.71 9.04 -12.16
N ASN A 106 -2.56 8.93 -11.13
CA ASN A 106 -3.91 8.38 -11.24
C ASN A 106 -5.02 9.44 -11.04
N ASN A 107 -4.64 10.72 -10.84
CA ASN A 107 -5.58 11.81 -10.57
C ASN A 107 -6.51 11.51 -9.39
N THR A 108 -5.93 11.03 -8.28
CA THR A 108 -6.63 10.71 -7.03
C THR A 108 -6.28 11.71 -5.93
N GLU A 109 -7.09 11.77 -4.86
CA GLU A 109 -6.90 12.65 -3.71
C GLU A 109 -6.88 11.85 -2.40
N LEU A 110 -6.05 10.82 -2.34
CA LEU A 110 -5.82 10.07 -1.11
C LEU A 110 -4.93 10.88 -0.17
N ALA A 111 -5.16 10.80 1.14
CA ALA A 111 -4.48 11.60 2.14
C ALA A 111 -3.82 10.72 3.22
N ALA A 112 -2.58 11.03 3.56
CA ALA A 112 -1.89 10.44 4.71
C ALA A 112 -2.46 11.04 6.01
N VAL A 113 -2.80 10.19 6.99
CA VAL A 113 -3.36 10.64 8.27
C VAL A 113 -2.49 10.31 9.47
N ALA A 114 -1.59 9.34 9.36
CA ALA A 114 -0.63 9.01 10.41
C ALA A 114 0.61 8.33 9.83
N LYS A 115 1.78 8.60 10.41
CA LYS A 115 3.01 7.84 10.21
C LYS A 115 3.12 6.81 11.32
N ILE A 116 3.38 5.55 10.99
CA ILE A 116 3.36 4.46 11.98
C ILE A 116 4.74 3.86 12.16
N HIS A 117 5.40 3.45 11.10
CA HIS A 117 6.72 2.83 11.20
C HIS A 117 7.58 3.13 9.98
N TYR A 118 8.84 2.84 10.09
CA TYR A 118 9.81 2.87 9.01
C TYR A 118 10.39 1.47 8.77
N GLU A 119 10.63 1.14 7.51
CA GLU A 119 11.30 -0.07 7.07
C GLU A 119 12.55 0.33 6.29
N PRO A 120 13.77 0.06 6.81
CA PRO A 120 14.99 0.31 6.06
C PRO A 120 15.01 -0.47 4.74
N PHE A 121 15.35 0.20 3.65
CA PHE A 121 15.68 -0.48 2.41
C PHE A 121 16.96 -1.27 2.60
N GLY A 122 17.01 -2.49 2.07
CA GLY A 122 18.19 -3.34 2.15
C GLY A 122 18.71 -3.73 0.77
N ILE A 123 20.03 -3.86 0.66
CA ILE A 123 20.71 -4.49 -0.48
C ILE A 123 20.98 -5.95 -0.09
N TYR A 124 20.46 -6.88 -0.86
CA TYR A 124 20.60 -8.31 -0.62
C TYR A 124 21.33 -8.98 -1.76
N GLY A 125 22.16 -9.99 -1.44
CA GLY A 125 22.98 -10.69 -2.40
C GLY A 125 22.50 -12.11 -2.70
N ASN A 126 22.70 -12.56 -3.94
CA ASN A 126 22.58 -13.96 -4.30
C ASN A 126 23.97 -14.60 -4.37
N GLY A 127 24.35 -15.31 -3.30
CA GLY A 127 25.63 -16.03 -3.23
C GLY A 127 26.86 -15.15 -2.95
N ILE A 128 26.67 -13.87 -2.56
CA ILE A 128 27.74 -12.99 -2.06
C ILE A 128 27.37 -12.46 -0.67
N THR A 129 28.37 -12.11 0.11
CA THR A 129 28.25 -11.63 1.50
C THR A 129 28.89 -10.27 1.76
N ASP A 130 29.56 -9.68 0.77
CA ASP A 130 30.17 -8.35 0.82
C ASP A 130 29.98 -7.68 -0.57
N LEU A 131 29.63 -6.38 -0.58
CA LEU A 131 29.53 -5.59 -1.81
C LEU A 131 30.84 -5.52 -2.62
N LYS A 132 31.99 -5.67 -1.93
CA LYS A 132 33.31 -5.73 -2.58
C LYS A 132 33.53 -6.97 -3.45
N ASP A 133 32.70 -7.99 -3.28
CA ASP A 133 32.74 -9.22 -4.08
C ASP A 133 31.97 -9.09 -5.40
N LEU A 134 31.23 -7.96 -5.61
CA LEU A 134 30.59 -7.65 -6.87
C LEU A 134 31.61 -7.54 -7.99
N LYS A 135 31.29 -8.16 -9.13
CA LYS A 135 32.14 -8.18 -10.30
C LYS A 135 31.50 -7.38 -11.43
N ASP A 136 32.34 -6.90 -12.35
CA ASP A 136 31.87 -6.28 -13.59
C ASP A 136 30.86 -7.18 -14.28
N GLY A 137 29.77 -6.59 -14.77
CA GLY A 137 28.65 -7.30 -15.38
C GLY A 137 27.67 -7.94 -14.42
N ALA A 138 27.85 -7.82 -13.08
CA ALA A 138 26.86 -8.30 -12.12
C ALA A 138 25.50 -7.62 -12.33
N THR A 139 24.42 -8.37 -12.10
CA THR A 139 23.06 -7.84 -12.20
C THR A 139 22.66 -7.18 -10.86
N ILE A 140 22.13 -5.95 -10.97
CA ILE A 140 21.52 -5.21 -9.87
C ILE A 140 20.03 -5.03 -10.18
N ILE A 141 19.16 -5.58 -9.32
CA ILE A 141 17.70 -5.52 -9.51
C ILE A 141 17.13 -4.51 -8.53
N ILE A 142 16.31 -3.57 -9.03
CA ILE A 142 15.70 -2.51 -8.22
C ILE A 142 14.20 -2.41 -8.50
N PRO A 143 13.38 -1.79 -7.61
CA PRO A 143 12.00 -1.45 -7.90
C PRO A 143 11.88 -0.43 -9.04
N ALA A 144 10.81 -0.51 -9.83
CA ALA A 144 10.58 0.35 -11.00
C ALA A 144 9.56 1.47 -10.77
N ASP A 145 8.90 1.54 -9.62
CA ASP A 145 8.03 2.67 -9.33
C ASP A 145 8.86 3.91 -8.95
N ASP A 146 8.42 5.09 -9.40
CA ASP A 146 9.19 6.34 -9.36
C ASP A 146 9.82 6.60 -7.99
N SER A 147 9.08 6.37 -6.90
CA SER A 147 9.55 6.69 -5.55
C SER A 147 10.56 5.66 -5.02
N ASN A 148 10.35 4.38 -5.28
CA ASN A 148 11.25 3.32 -4.81
C ASN A 148 12.44 3.15 -5.76
N GLU A 149 12.31 3.40 -7.08
CA GLU A 149 13.46 3.48 -8.00
C GLU A 149 14.42 4.57 -7.54
N THR A 150 13.89 5.79 -7.31
CA THR A 150 14.66 6.92 -6.76
C THR A 150 15.40 6.52 -5.49
N ARG A 151 14.68 5.95 -4.52
CA ARG A 151 15.22 5.52 -3.23
C ARG A 151 16.33 4.48 -3.38
N ALA A 152 16.11 3.47 -4.24
CA ALA A 152 17.09 2.42 -4.52
C ALA A 152 18.36 2.97 -5.16
N LEU A 153 18.23 3.88 -6.14
CA LEU A 153 19.37 4.49 -6.82
C LEU A 153 20.21 5.36 -5.86
N PHE A 154 19.57 6.09 -4.95
CA PHE A 154 20.31 6.83 -3.91
C PHE A 154 21.06 5.90 -2.94
N LEU A 155 20.47 4.76 -2.56
CA LEU A 155 21.16 3.78 -1.72
C LEU A 155 22.37 3.17 -2.45
N LEU A 156 22.21 2.82 -3.73
CA LEU A 156 23.34 2.31 -4.54
C LEU A 156 24.45 3.36 -4.71
N ALA A 157 24.09 4.63 -4.90
CA ALA A 157 25.06 5.73 -4.99
C ALA A 157 25.77 5.99 -3.66
N GLN A 158 25.06 5.90 -2.53
CA GLN A 158 25.63 6.01 -1.18
C GLN A 158 26.69 4.92 -0.94
N GLU A 159 26.45 3.70 -1.44
CA GLU A 159 27.40 2.58 -1.35
C GLU A 159 28.52 2.65 -2.42
N ASN A 160 28.57 3.72 -3.21
CA ASN A 160 29.52 3.96 -4.31
C ASN A 160 29.48 2.88 -5.41
N LEU A 161 28.35 2.23 -5.60
CA LEU A 161 28.15 1.26 -6.68
C LEU A 161 27.86 1.94 -8.02
N ILE A 162 27.21 3.11 -7.97
CA ILE A 162 26.86 3.93 -9.14
C ILE A 162 27.12 5.41 -8.88
N LYS A 163 27.09 6.22 -9.94
CA LYS A 163 27.03 7.69 -9.81
C LYS A 163 25.79 8.22 -10.52
N LEU A 164 25.08 9.09 -9.85
CA LEU A 164 23.94 9.83 -10.39
C LEU A 164 24.41 11.16 -10.99
N ALA A 165 23.62 11.71 -11.89
CA ALA A 165 23.86 13.01 -12.51
C ALA A 165 23.92 14.13 -11.45
N ASP A 166 24.74 15.16 -11.69
CA ASP A 166 24.86 16.30 -10.81
C ASP A 166 23.49 16.99 -10.59
N GLY A 167 23.18 17.30 -9.33
CA GLY A 167 21.93 17.95 -8.96
C GLY A 167 20.72 17.00 -8.88
N SER A 168 20.96 15.68 -8.88
CA SER A 168 19.97 14.67 -8.50
C SER A 168 19.54 14.86 -7.04
N THR A 169 18.25 14.87 -6.77
CA THR A 169 17.68 14.93 -5.41
C THR A 169 16.47 14.00 -5.29
N VAL A 170 16.17 13.58 -4.07
CA VAL A 170 15.00 12.72 -3.79
C VAL A 170 13.70 13.40 -4.21
N GLU A 171 13.60 14.72 -3.99
CA GLU A 171 12.39 15.49 -4.31
C GLU A 171 12.10 15.60 -5.81
N LYS A 172 13.16 15.60 -6.64
CA LYS A 172 13.00 15.64 -8.10
C LYS A 172 12.65 14.26 -8.67
N GLY A 173 12.96 13.20 -7.93
CA GLY A 173 13.00 11.84 -8.44
C GLY A 173 14.20 11.61 -9.37
N VAL A 174 14.68 10.39 -9.40
CA VAL A 174 15.68 9.91 -10.36
C VAL A 174 15.28 8.53 -10.86
N THR A 175 15.71 8.22 -12.10
CA THR A 175 15.50 6.94 -12.75
C THR A 175 16.84 6.36 -13.20
N THR A 176 16.86 5.15 -13.74
CA THR A 176 18.06 4.57 -14.35
C THR A 176 18.65 5.43 -15.47
N LEU A 177 17.88 6.36 -16.04
CA LEU A 177 18.36 7.30 -17.08
C LEU A 177 19.27 8.41 -16.49
N ASP A 178 19.22 8.63 -15.19
CA ASP A 178 20.02 9.63 -14.49
C ASP A 178 21.37 9.06 -14.01
N ILE A 179 21.66 7.79 -14.28
CA ILE A 179 22.94 7.15 -13.96
C ILE A 179 23.99 7.63 -14.98
N VAL A 180 25.05 8.25 -14.49
CA VAL A 180 26.19 8.71 -15.33
C VAL A 180 27.38 7.75 -15.27
N ASP A 181 27.43 6.88 -14.27
CA ASP A 181 28.42 5.80 -14.14
C ASP A 181 27.71 4.64 -13.44
N ASP A 182 27.55 3.54 -14.15
CA ASP A 182 26.85 2.34 -13.65
C ASP A 182 27.78 1.36 -12.94
N GLY A 183 29.07 1.71 -12.76
CA GLY A 183 30.08 0.86 -12.13
C GLY A 183 30.38 -0.43 -12.91
N GLY A 184 29.95 -0.53 -14.17
CA GLY A 184 30.05 -1.74 -14.99
C GLY A 184 28.99 -2.80 -14.69
N TYR A 185 27.89 -2.43 -14.00
CA TYR A 185 26.80 -3.34 -13.62
C TYR A 185 25.61 -3.30 -14.58
N ASN A 186 24.85 -4.39 -14.63
CA ASN A 186 23.60 -4.48 -15.38
C ASN A 186 22.43 -4.14 -14.45
N ILE A 187 21.95 -2.89 -14.47
CA ILE A 187 20.88 -2.42 -13.58
C ILE A 187 19.53 -2.64 -14.26
N THR A 188 18.62 -3.35 -13.59
CA THR A 188 17.29 -3.68 -14.09
C THR A 188 16.22 -3.24 -13.08
N ALA A 189 15.32 -2.35 -13.51
CA ALA A 189 14.15 -1.94 -12.73
C ALA A 189 12.95 -2.84 -13.05
N VAL A 190 12.30 -3.37 -12.01
CA VAL A 190 11.17 -4.30 -12.13
C VAL A 190 10.09 -3.97 -11.07
N GLN A 191 8.89 -4.54 -11.21
CA GLN A 191 7.84 -4.36 -10.19
C GLN A 191 8.35 -4.78 -8.80
N ALA A 192 8.08 -3.96 -7.79
CA ALA A 192 8.65 -4.09 -6.44
C ALA A 192 8.36 -5.45 -5.78
N ASP A 193 7.16 -6.00 -5.98
CA ASP A 193 6.73 -7.32 -5.50
C ASP A 193 7.51 -8.49 -6.13
N THR A 194 8.15 -8.27 -7.30
CA THR A 194 8.89 -9.31 -8.01
C THR A 194 10.40 -9.31 -7.70
N VAL A 195 10.94 -8.23 -7.14
CA VAL A 195 12.39 -8.03 -6.95
C VAL A 195 13.04 -9.19 -6.17
N ALA A 196 12.47 -9.58 -5.03
CA ALA A 196 13.02 -10.66 -4.20
C ALA A 196 13.03 -12.02 -4.95
N ALA A 197 11.96 -12.31 -5.69
CA ALA A 197 11.86 -13.54 -6.48
C ALA A 197 12.85 -13.53 -7.66
N GLN A 198 13.06 -12.38 -8.30
CA GLN A 198 14.02 -12.23 -9.38
C GLN A 198 15.46 -12.39 -8.87
N LEU A 199 15.81 -11.80 -7.71
CA LEU A 199 17.11 -12.02 -7.09
C LEU A 199 17.39 -13.50 -6.85
N LYS A 200 16.42 -14.23 -6.29
CA LYS A 200 16.54 -15.67 -6.02
C LYS A 200 16.85 -16.50 -7.28
N ASN A 201 16.34 -16.05 -8.44
CA ASN A 201 16.48 -16.73 -9.72
C ASN A 201 17.59 -16.14 -10.59
N ALA A 202 18.25 -15.06 -10.15
CA ALA A 202 19.36 -14.43 -10.87
C ALA A 202 20.64 -15.26 -10.72
N ASP A 203 21.64 -14.93 -11.53
CA ASP A 203 22.96 -15.55 -11.45
C ASP A 203 23.62 -15.27 -10.10
N ALA A 204 24.45 -16.22 -9.64
CA ALA A 204 25.24 -16.02 -8.43
C ALA A 204 26.17 -14.80 -8.58
N GLY A 205 26.22 -13.97 -7.55
CA GLY A 205 26.91 -12.67 -7.59
C GLY A 205 26.00 -11.49 -7.92
N SER A 206 24.71 -11.71 -8.23
CA SER A 206 23.72 -10.65 -8.39
C SER A 206 23.32 -10.07 -7.03
N ILE A 207 22.87 -8.82 -7.04
CA ILE A 207 22.28 -8.16 -5.86
C ILE A 207 20.90 -7.54 -6.21
N ALA A 208 20.11 -7.25 -5.20
CA ALA A 208 18.89 -6.48 -5.35
C ALA A 208 18.68 -5.51 -4.20
N VAL A 209 18.06 -4.38 -4.49
CA VAL A 209 17.54 -3.44 -3.49
C VAL A 209 16.06 -3.77 -3.27
N ILE A 210 15.70 -4.17 -2.05
CA ILE A 210 14.36 -4.75 -1.77
C ILE A 210 13.68 -3.96 -0.67
N ASN A 211 12.39 -3.60 -0.90
CA ASN A 211 11.52 -3.00 0.11
C ASN A 211 11.39 -3.90 1.35
N GLY A 212 11.36 -3.30 2.55
CA GLY A 212 11.35 -4.03 3.81
C GLY A 212 10.26 -5.08 3.93
N ASN A 213 9.01 -4.73 3.57
CA ASN A 213 7.88 -5.68 3.60
C ASN A 213 8.08 -6.86 2.63
N TYR A 214 8.62 -6.64 1.43
CA TYR A 214 8.90 -7.73 0.48
C TYR A 214 10.11 -8.56 0.90
N ALA A 215 11.11 -7.95 1.53
CA ALA A 215 12.23 -8.69 2.13
C ALA A 215 11.72 -9.61 3.26
N LEU A 216 10.89 -9.09 4.18
CA LEU A 216 10.26 -9.88 5.25
C LEU A 216 9.40 -11.01 4.68
N ALA A 217 8.55 -10.73 3.70
CA ALA A 217 7.70 -11.75 3.05
C ALA A 217 8.54 -12.85 2.37
N ALA A 218 9.70 -12.51 1.83
CA ALA A 218 10.64 -13.46 1.25
C ALA A 218 11.49 -14.21 2.29
N GLY A 219 11.33 -13.91 3.59
CA GLY A 219 12.10 -14.50 4.68
C GLY A 219 13.54 -13.97 4.83
N LEU A 220 13.85 -12.84 4.18
CA LEU A 220 15.14 -12.16 4.31
C LEU A 220 15.18 -11.36 5.62
N LYS A 221 16.35 -11.27 6.21
CA LYS A 221 16.56 -10.51 7.44
C LYS A 221 17.38 -9.26 7.14
N ILE A 222 17.01 -8.13 7.74
CA ILE A 222 17.77 -6.89 7.56
C ILE A 222 19.22 -7.03 8.07
N ALA A 223 19.46 -7.90 9.05
CA ALA A 223 20.81 -8.20 9.56
C ALA A 223 21.69 -8.94 8.54
N ASP A 224 21.10 -9.57 7.53
CA ASP A 224 21.82 -10.31 6.47
C ASP A 224 21.95 -9.44 5.19
N ALA A 225 21.45 -8.19 5.21
CA ALA A 225 21.65 -7.26 4.11
C ALA A 225 23.13 -6.86 3.98
N LEU A 226 23.62 -6.76 2.74
CA LEU A 226 24.98 -6.31 2.41
C LEU A 226 25.18 -4.84 2.78
N ALA A 227 24.14 -4.05 2.66
CA ALA A 227 24.01 -2.68 3.13
C ALA A 227 22.53 -2.35 3.34
N SER A 228 22.23 -1.34 4.14
CA SER A 228 20.88 -0.86 4.36
C SER A 228 20.87 0.63 4.71
N GLU A 229 19.71 1.25 4.51
CA GLU A 229 19.47 2.62 4.97
C GLU A 229 19.59 2.73 6.49
N ASN A 230 19.98 3.93 6.95
CA ASN A 230 20.03 4.22 8.38
C ASN A 230 18.62 4.42 8.96
N ALA A 231 18.23 3.60 9.92
CA ALA A 231 16.92 3.63 10.56
C ALA A 231 16.64 4.91 11.38
N SER A 232 17.64 5.73 11.67
CA SER A 232 17.50 6.98 12.44
C SER A 232 17.71 8.25 11.61
N GLY A 233 17.91 8.12 10.30
CA GLY A 233 18.19 9.24 9.40
C GLY A 233 16.95 9.97 8.88
N GLU A 234 17.17 10.95 8.01
CA GLU A 234 16.11 11.69 7.30
C GLU A 234 15.21 10.74 6.47
N ALA A 235 15.80 9.69 5.91
CA ALA A 235 15.06 8.65 5.19
C ALA A 235 13.94 8.03 6.04
N ALA A 236 14.16 7.83 7.35
CA ALA A 236 13.15 7.28 8.25
C ALA A 236 11.89 8.18 8.34
N GLN A 237 12.04 9.49 8.24
CA GLN A 237 10.93 10.43 8.25
C GLN A 237 10.25 10.55 6.89
N THR A 238 11.02 10.53 5.82
CA THR A 238 10.53 10.64 4.43
C THR A 238 9.77 9.40 4.01
N TYR A 239 10.35 8.22 4.25
CA TYR A 239 9.80 6.92 3.84
C TYR A 239 9.06 6.19 4.96
N ALA A 240 8.59 6.93 5.96
CA ALA A 240 7.69 6.38 6.98
C ALA A 240 6.43 5.79 6.36
N ASN A 241 6.09 4.57 6.76
CA ASN A 241 4.84 3.92 6.37
C ASN A 241 3.66 4.58 7.06
N ILE A 242 2.63 4.88 6.27
CA ILE A 242 1.49 5.71 6.63
C ILE A 242 0.18 4.95 6.57
N VAL A 243 -0.78 5.40 7.37
CA VAL A 243 -2.20 5.13 7.11
C VAL A 243 -2.70 6.19 6.13
N ALA A 244 -3.29 5.75 5.02
CA ALA A 244 -3.93 6.62 4.05
C ALA A 244 -5.44 6.37 3.99
N VAL A 245 -6.19 7.44 3.74
CA VAL A 245 -7.65 7.46 3.59
C VAL A 245 -8.05 8.36 2.42
N ARG A 246 -9.31 8.31 1.99
CA ARG A 246 -9.83 9.33 1.07
C ARG A 246 -9.81 10.69 1.77
N LYS A 247 -9.58 11.75 1.03
CA LYS A 247 -9.54 13.15 1.55
C LYS A 247 -10.81 13.52 2.31
N SER A 248 -11.97 13.03 1.89
CA SER A 248 -13.26 13.21 2.56
C SER A 248 -13.34 12.59 3.96
N ASP A 249 -12.52 11.56 4.22
CA ASP A 249 -12.62 10.71 5.39
C ASP A 249 -11.56 11.01 6.46
N VAL A 250 -10.69 12.01 6.21
CA VAL A 250 -9.59 12.40 7.11
C VAL A 250 -10.09 12.63 8.55
N ASP A 251 -11.22 13.31 8.71
CA ASP A 251 -11.80 13.64 10.01
C ASP A 251 -12.90 12.66 10.48
N SER A 252 -13.10 11.56 9.77
CA SER A 252 -14.13 10.57 10.11
C SER A 252 -13.86 9.90 11.46
N ALA A 253 -14.92 9.43 12.10
CA ALA A 253 -14.81 8.70 13.36
C ALA A 253 -14.02 7.40 13.19
N LYS A 254 -14.18 6.68 12.06
CA LYS A 254 -13.43 5.48 11.71
C LYS A 254 -11.93 5.77 11.60
N THR A 255 -11.55 6.84 10.90
CA THR A 255 -10.13 7.26 10.75
C THR A 255 -9.51 7.58 12.10
N LYS A 256 -10.20 8.37 12.93
CA LYS A 256 -9.71 8.74 14.27
C LYS A 256 -9.52 7.52 15.17
N ALA A 257 -10.48 6.60 15.19
CA ALA A 257 -10.37 5.36 15.94
C ALA A 257 -9.19 4.48 15.47
N LEU A 258 -9.05 4.30 14.14
CA LEU A 258 -7.96 3.52 13.55
C LEU A 258 -6.58 4.09 13.91
N VAL A 259 -6.39 5.39 13.75
CA VAL A 259 -5.12 6.07 14.06
C VAL A 259 -4.81 6.00 15.56
N ALA A 260 -5.81 6.24 16.42
CA ALA A 260 -5.63 6.16 17.87
C ALA A 260 -5.22 4.74 18.32
N ALA A 261 -5.84 3.70 17.75
CA ALA A 261 -5.50 2.31 18.06
C ALA A 261 -4.08 1.93 17.61
N LEU A 262 -3.66 2.41 16.41
CA LEU A 262 -2.33 2.11 15.82
C LEU A 262 -1.18 2.84 16.54
N THR A 263 -1.44 3.97 17.18
CA THR A 263 -0.38 4.80 17.81
C THR A 263 -0.28 4.56 19.33
N THR A 264 -0.58 3.35 19.78
CA THR A 264 -0.51 2.96 21.19
C THR A 264 0.86 2.39 21.58
N GLN A 265 1.19 2.45 22.89
CA GLN A 265 2.40 1.79 23.41
C GLN A 265 2.41 0.28 23.13
N LYS A 266 1.23 -0.38 23.18
CA LYS A 266 1.08 -1.79 22.83
C LYS A 266 1.60 -2.11 21.42
N VAL A 267 1.24 -1.29 20.42
CA VAL A 267 1.70 -1.45 19.03
C VAL A 267 3.20 -1.19 18.92
N LYS A 268 3.71 -0.15 19.59
CA LYS A 268 5.13 0.16 19.64
C LYS A 268 5.95 -0.99 20.20
N ASP A 269 5.52 -1.56 21.32
CA ASP A 269 6.18 -2.70 21.95
C ASP A 269 6.12 -3.94 21.06
N TYR A 270 4.98 -4.20 20.41
CA TYR A 270 4.86 -5.31 19.46
C TYR A 270 5.87 -5.18 18.32
N ILE A 271 5.96 -4.01 17.67
CA ILE A 271 6.90 -3.77 16.57
C ILE A 271 8.35 -4.01 17.03
N ASN A 272 8.75 -3.41 18.15
CA ASN A 272 10.11 -3.54 18.68
C ASN A 272 10.49 -4.98 19.02
N ASN A 273 9.55 -5.75 19.57
CA ASN A 273 9.80 -7.12 20.02
C ASN A 273 9.74 -8.15 18.89
N THR A 274 9.04 -7.82 17.78
CA THR A 274 8.77 -8.79 16.70
C THR A 274 9.79 -8.69 15.58
N TYR A 275 10.16 -7.48 15.16
CA TYR A 275 10.86 -7.30 13.88
C TYR A 275 12.37 -7.02 14.01
N ASN A 276 12.93 -6.94 15.24
CA ASN A 276 14.37 -6.84 15.47
C ASN A 276 15.08 -5.77 14.61
N GLY A 277 14.47 -4.59 14.45
CA GLY A 277 15.00 -3.47 13.67
C GLY A 277 14.68 -3.48 12.18
N ALA A 278 14.07 -4.54 11.63
CA ALA A 278 13.55 -4.53 10.28
C ALA A 278 12.33 -3.60 10.12
N VAL A 279 11.64 -3.33 11.21
CA VAL A 279 10.53 -2.38 11.33
C VAL A 279 10.77 -1.53 12.57
N VAL A 280 10.73 -0.21 12.42
CA VAL A 280 11.03 0.75 13.49
C VAL A 280 9.83 1.66 13.72
N PRO A 281 9.19 1.67 14.90
CA PRO A 281 8.07 2.56 15.17
C PRO A 281 8.55 4.01 15.25
N ILE A 282 7.76 4.94 14.70
CA ILE A 282 8.14 6.37 14.61
C ILE A 282 7.11 7.33 15.20
N PHE A 283 6.12 6.86 15.91
CA PHE A 283 5.12 7.64 16.65
C PHE A 283 5.39 7.68 18.15
#